data_b5626aeb1fe5f2add5b40aa93cc913e5
#
_entry.id   b5626aeb1fe5f2add5b40aa93cc913e5
#
_cell.length_a   1.000
_cell.length_b   1.000
_cell.length_c   1.000
_cell.angle_alpha   90.00
_cell.angle_beta   90.00
_cell.angle_gamma   90.00
#
_symmetry.space_group_name_H-M   'P 1'
#
loop_
_entity.id
_entity.type
_entity.pdbx_description
1 polymer ?
#
loop_
_entity_poly.entity_id
_entity_poly.type
_entity_poly.pdbx_seq_one_letter_code
_entity_poly.pdbx_strand_id
1 'polypeptide(L)'
;MNQILLEKLSYYLNNNSKCININQVKKVAKGDIPEVVAINYLLKEYLEYDYDYLKILNELNNNDYCNNPYYKNIKLPNKRYNNSQFKTDKYDPYELFVMDDFKEIDNEILPQIGYFKRPFYYPAIYENNRLWMSITPNEINTMKNDINDSFGNVLVIGVGMLYFPYMISLKEDVKSITVIDNNQDIINLAKDIILPQFNNKEKIKIINCDAFSFLDNLNEHYDYIYIDIWHDVSDGLPLYKKLKKYEEKYQKSIFRYWIYNTMKYYL
;
A
#
# COMPACT_ATOMS: atom_id res chain seq x y z
N MET A 1 -22.82 -2.04 2.73
CA MET A 1 -21.88 -1.23 1.94
C MET A 1 -22.65 -0.15 1.20
N ASN A 2 -22.29 1.11 1.34
CA ASN A 2 -22.93 2.20 0.61
C ASN A 2 -22.31 2.31 -0.80
N GLN A 3 -22.86 1.58 -1.75
CA GLN A 3 -22.30 1.45 -3.09
C GLN A 3 -22.25 2.77 -3.85
N ILE A 4 -23.27 3.62 -3.71
CA ILE A 4 -23.33 4.95 -4.37
C ILE A 4 -22.19 5.84 -3.86
N LEU A 5 -21.97 5.86 -2.55
CA LEU A 5 -20.88 6.64 -1.93
C LEU A 5 -19.52 6.14 -2.42
N LEU A 6 -19.32 4.83 -2.46
CA LEU A 6 -18.05 4.23 -2.91
C LEU A 6 -17.76 4.54 -4.39
N GLU A 7 -18.74 4.45 -5.26
CA GLU A 7 -18.60 4.78 -6.68
C GLU A 7 -18.23 6.26 -6.87
N LYS A 8 -18.92 7.17 -6.16
CA LYS A 8 -18.63 8.61 -6.22
C LYS A 8 -17.24 8.95 -5.67
N LEU A 9 -16.87 8.38 -4.52
CA LEU A 9 -15.54 8.55 -3.94
C LEU A 9 -14.45 7.99 -4.86
N SER A 10 -14.62 6.80 -5.40
CA SER A 10 -13.67 6.19 -6.33
C SER A 10 -13.49 7.07 -7.58
N TYR A 11 -14.59 7.54 -8.17
CA TYR A 11 -14.52 8.46 -9.31
C TYR A 11 -13.75 9.74 -8.98
N TYR A 12 -14.06 10.36 -7.81
CA TYR A 12 -13.38 11.57 -7.36
C TYR A 12 -11.89 11.35 -7.15
N LEU A 13 -11.50 10.32 -6.41
CA LEU A 13 -10.10 10.04 -6.09
C LEU A 13 -9.27 9.72 -7.35
N ASN A 14 -9.86 9.05 -8.33
CA ASN A 14 -9.16 8.70 -9.56
C ASN A 14 -9.05 9.87 -10.56
N ASN A 15 -9.98 10.82 -10.54
CA ASN A 15 -10.04 11.87 -11.57
C ASN A 15 -9.85 13.28 -11.03
N ASN A 16 -10.16 13.51 -9.77
CA ASN A 16 -10.31 14.85 -9.18
C ASN A 16 -9.63 15.01 -7.80
N SER A 17 -8.75 14.09 -7.38
CA SER A 17 -8.16 14.08 -6.03
C SER A 17 -7.48 15.40 -5.63
N LYS A 18 -7.03 16.21 -6.61
CA LYS A 18 -6.39 17.52 -6.44
C LYS A 18 -7.35 18.71 -6.53
N CYS A 19 -8.62 18.48 -6.80
CA CYS A 19 -9.60 19.57 -6.88
C CYS A 19 -9.78 20.26 -5.51
N ILE A 20 -9.82 19.49 -4.42
CA ILE A 20 -9.75 20.06 -3.07
C ILE A 20 -8.29 20.38 -2.78
N ASN A 21 -7.99 21.66 -2.62
CA ASN A 21 -6.64 22.19 -2.41
C ASN A 21 -6.63 23.31 -1.37
N ILE A 22 -5.43 23.74 -0.99
CA ILE A 22 -5.22 24.74 0.06
C ILE A 22 -6.04 26.03 -0.14
N ASN A 23 -6.20 26.50 -1.39
CA ASN A 23 -6.93 27.74 -1.65
C ASN A 23 -8.43 27.57 -1.41
N GLN A 24 -8.99 26.45 -1.83
CA GLN A 24 -10.41 26.15 -1.62
C GLN A 24 -10.71 25.89 -0.15
N VAL A 25 -9.89 25.10 0.53
CA VAL A 25 -10.06 24.82 1.96
C VAL A 25 -10.02 26.13 2.76
N LYS A 26 -9.03 27.01 2.53
CA LYS A 26 -8.93 28.30 3.20
C LYS A 26 -10.09 29.23 2.86
N LYS A 27 -10.57 29.23 1.61
CA LYS A 27 -11.72 30.04 1.17
C LYS A 27 -13.00 29.64 1.90
N VAL A 28 -13.22 28.34 2.11
CA VAL A 28 -14.39 27.81 2.83
C VAL A 28 -14.23 27.98 4.32
N ALA A 29 -13.05 27.67 4.87
CA ALA A 29 -12.80 27.78 6.31
C ALA A 29 -12.86 29.21 6.84
N LYS A 30 -12.40 30.21 6.05
CA LYS A 30 -12.36 31.67 6.39
C LYS A 30 -11.73 31.98 7.77
N GLY A 31 -11.07 31.01 8.39
CA GLY A 31 -10.56 31.10 9.77
C GLY A 31 -11.61 30.84 10.86
N ASP A 32 -12.87 30.58 10.51
CA ASP A 32 -13.97 30.43 11.46
C ASP A 32 -14.30 28.97 11.77
N ILE A 33 -14.02 28.05 10.82
CA ILE A 33 -14.29 26.63 10.99
C ILE A 33 -13.01 25.80 10.78
N PRO A 34 -12.90 24.60 11.40
CA PRO A 34 -11.78 23.71 11.18
C PRO A 34 -11.66 23.30 9.71
N GLU A 35 -10.43 23.16 9.22
CA GLU A 35 -10.15 22.80 7.82
C GLU A 35 -10.78 21.46 7.41
N VAL A 36 -10.83 20.48 8.30
CA VAL A 36 -11.52 19.19 8.04
C VAL A 36 -13.01 19.37 7.77
N VAL A 37 -13.65 20.32 8.45
CA VAL A 37 -15.06 20.67 8.22
C VAL A 37 -15.23 21.35 6.85
N ALA A 38 -14.28 22.21 6.48
CA ALA A 38 -14.27 22.81 5.14
C ALA A 38 -14.11 21.74 4.03
N ILE A 39 -13.25 20.74 4.23
CA ILE A 39 -13.10 19.60 3.31
C ILE A 39 -14.42 18.81 3.22
N ASN A 40 -15.09 18.55 4.34
CA ASN A 40 -16.39 17.86 4.35
C ASN A 40 -17.45 18.62 3.50
N TYR A 41 -17.54 19.95 3.62
CA TYR A 41 -18.43 20.75 2.76
C TYR A 41 -18.06 20.69 1.28
N LEU A 42 -16.76 20.79 0.96
CA LEU A 42 -16.28 20.67 -0.42
C LEU A 42 -16.57 19.29 -1.02
N LEU A 43 -16.41 18.21 -0.24
CA LEU A 43 -16.75 16.87 -0.71
C LEU A 43 -18.25 16.70 -0.99
N LYS A 44 -19.12 17.25 -0.13
CA LYS A 44 -20.57 17.24 -0.38
C LYS A 44 -20.92 17.95 -1.70
N GLU A 45 -20.26 19.07 -1.97
CA GLU A 45 -20.46 19.85 -3.20
C GLU A 45 -19.93 19.08 -4.43
N TYR A 46 -18.67 18.58 -4.39
CA TYR A 46 -18.06 17.89 -5.53
C TYR A 46 -18.70 16.55 -5.86
N LEU A 47 -19.14 15.80 -4.84
CA LEU A 47 -19.75 14.48 -5.03
C LEU A 47 -21.27 14.57 -5.26
N GLU A 48 -21.86 15.76 -5.05
CA GLU A 48 -23.32 15.94 -5.08
C GLU A 48 -24.02 14.84 -4.25
N TYR A 49 -23.47 14.59 -3.05
CA TYR A 49 -23.96 13.55 -2.16
C TYR A 49 -23.83 13.99 -0.71
N ASP A 50 -24.97 14.09 -0.03
CA ASP A 50 -25.01 14.52 1.37
C ASP A 50 -24.65 13.36 2.30
N TYR A 51 -23.37 13.31 2.66
CA TYR A 51 -22.80 12.35 3.59
C TYR A 51 -21.91 13.08 4.59
N ASP A 52 -21.82 12.55 5.81
CA ASP A 52 -20.88 13.09 6.80
C ASP A 52 -19.48 12.50 6.58
N TYR A 53 -18.69 13.12 5.70
CA TYR A 53 -17.34 12.69 5.37
C TYR A 53 -16.36 12.79 6.53
N LEU A 54 -16.70 13.51 7.62
CA LEU A 54 -15.87 13.56 8.83
C LEU A 54 -15.61 12.17 9.42
N LYS A 55 -16.50 11.21 9.18
CA LYS A 55 -16.37 9.82 9.62
C LYS A 55 -15.21 9.08 8.97
N ILE A 56 -14.80 9.50 7.77
CA ILE A 56 -13.76 8.82 6.96
C ILE A 56 -12.54 9.68 6.67
N LEU A 57 -12.61 11.01 6.96
CA LEU A 57 -11.51 11.95 6.74
C LEU A 57 -10.50 11.89 7.89
N ASN A 58 -9.23 11.77 7.53
CA ASN A 58 -8.12 11.69 8.46
C ASN A 58 -7.03 12.70 8.09
N GLU A 59 -6.74 13.65 8.97
CA GLU A 59 -5.56 14.51 8.85
C GLU A 59 -4.32 13.70 9.23
N LEU A 60 -3.36 13.62 8.32
CA LEU A 60 -2.13 12.86 8.53
C LEU A 60 -0.96 13.79 8.85
N ASN A 61 -0.11 13.36 9.78
CA ASN A 61 1.12 14.06 10.10
C ASN A 61 2.28 13.48 9.26
N ASN A 62 2.96 14.34 8.49
CA ASN A 62 4.11 13.94 7.70
C ASN A 62 5.17 13.19 8.52
N ASN A 63 5.39 13.60 9.79
CA ASN A 63 6.43 13.01 10.63
C ASN A 63 6.17 11.53 10.96
N ASP A 64 4.92 11.10 11.03
CA ASP A 64 4.56 9.71 11.34
C ASP A 64 5.07 8.76 10.24
N TYR A 65 5.07 9.23 9.00
CA TYR A 65 5.55 8.48 7.84
C TYR A 65 7.02 8.73 7.52
N CYS A 66 7.49 9.99 7.58
CA CYS A 66 8.91 10.32 7.35
C CYS A 66 9.84 9.64 8.37
N ASN A 67 9.33 9.30 9.54
CA ASN A 67 10.06 8.55 10.56
C ASN A 67 10.11 7.04 10.31
N ASN A 68 9.39 6.53 9.32
CA ASN A 68 9.45 5.14 8.93
C ASN A 68 10.90 4.72 8.60
N PRO A 69 11.39 3.57 9.12
CA PRO A 69 12.76 3.12 8.89
C PRO A 69 13.13 3.00 7.41
N TYR A 70 12.20 2.59 6.55
CA TYR A 70 12.44 2.51 5.12
C TYR A 70 12.75 3.88 4.52
N TYR A 71 11.93 4.90 4.81
CA TYR A 71 12.15 6.27 4.32
C TYR A 71 13.47 6.88 4.79
N LYS A 72 13.89 6.54 6.03
CA LYS A 72 15.15 7.05 6.58
C LYS A 72 16.36 6.41 5.95
N ASN A 73 16.32 5.12 5.72
CA ASN A 73 17.49 4.32 5.42
C ASN A 73 17.64 3.96 3.94
N ILE A 74 16.53 3.89 3.18
CA ILE A 74 16.55 3.51 1.78
C ILE A 74 16.46 4.75 0.90
N LYS A 75 17.49 4.95 0.06
CA LYS A 75 17.58 6.05 -0.89
C LYS A 75 17.38 5.52 -2.29
N LEU A 76 16.31 5.96 -2.93
CA LEU A 76 16.00 5.59 -4.30
C LEU A 76 16.47 6.71 -5.23
N PRO A 77 17.44 6.43 -6.12
CA PRO A 77 17.90 7.43 -7.07
C PRO A 77 16.79 7.68 -8.10
N ASN A 78 16.67 8.92 -8.56
CA ASN A 78 15.84 9.20 -9.73
C ASN A 78 16.53 8.64 -10.98
N LYS A 79 16.42 7.33 -11.20
CA LYS A 79 17.13 6.57 -12.22
C LYS A 79 16.16 5.72 -13.03
N ARG A 80 16.39 5.68 -14.33
CA ARG A 80 15.69 4.79 -15.25
C ARG A 80 16.46 3.48 -15.42
N TYR A 81 15.73 2.37 -15.41
CA TYR A 81 16.23 1.03 -15.69
C TYR A 81 15.26 0.37 -16.69
N ASN A 82 15.70 0.18 -17.93
CA ASN A 82 14.82 -0.28 -19.03
C ASN A 82 13.54 0.58 -19.12
N ASN A 83 12.39 -0.04 -18.96
CA ASN A 83 11.08 0.60 -18.99
C ASN A 83 10.64 1.16 -17.63
N SER A 84 11.36 0.83 -16.57
CA SER A 84 11.04 1.22 -15.19
C SER A 84 11.86 2.44 -14.76
N GLN A 85 11.26 3.33 -14.01
CA GLN A 85 11.91 4.53 -13.48
C GLN A 85 11.55 4.75 -12.02
N PHE A 86 12.56 4.86 -11.16
CA PHE A 86 12.37 5.40 -9.81
C PHE A 86 12.12 6.90 -9.86
N LYS A 87 11.10 7.35 -9.15
CA LYS A 87 10.80 8.77 -8.96
C LYS A 87 10.43 9.03 -7.51
N THR A 88 10.63 10.26 -7.07
CA THR A 88 9.95 10.79 -5.91
C THR A 88 8.69 11.49 -6.41
N ASP A 89 7.54 11.02 -5.94
CA ASP A 89 6.25 11.65 -6.20
C ASP A 89 5.72 12.31 -4.91
N LYS A 90 4.60 12.99 -4.98
CA LYS A 90 4.04 13.68 -3.82
C LYS A 90 2.52 13.73 -3.83
N TYR A 91 1.97 13.78 -2.63
CA TYR A 91 0.64 14.34 -2.40
C TYR A 91 0.75 15.84 -2.16
N ASP A 92 -0.05 16.62 -2.87
CA ASP A 92 -0.16 18.06 -2.65
C ASP A 92 -0.95 18.35 -1.35
N PRO A 93 -0.81 19.54 -0.75
CA PRO A 93 -1.60 19.90 0.43
C PRO A 93 -3.10 19.79 0.16
N TYR A 94 -3.80 19.04 1.05
CA TYR A 94 -5.23 18.72 0.99
C TYR A 94 -5.67 17.84 -0.19
N GLU A 95 -4.74 17.31 -0.98
CA GLU A 95 -5.04 16.23 -1.91
C GLU A 95 -5.56 15.01 -1.13
N LEU A 96 -6.69 14.45 -1.57
CA LEU A 96 -7.32 13.31 -0.90
C LEU A 96 -6.89 11.99 -1.53
N PHE A 97 -6.64 10.99 -0.68
CA PHE A 97 -6.25 9.63 -1.11
C PHE A 97 -6.75 8.58 -0.12
N VAL A 98 -6.87 7.33 -0.59
CA VAL A 98 -7.13 6.20 0.32
C VAL A 98 -5.87 5.96 1.15
N MET A 99 -6.00 5.96 2.48
CA MET A 99 -4.86 5.87 3.39
C MET A 99 -4.74 4.53 4.12
N ASP A 100 -5.77 3.71 4.13
CA ASP A 100 -5.84 2.46 4.90
C ASP A 100 -6.92 1.54 4.31
N ASP A 101 -6.99 0.30 4.79
CA ASP A 101 -8.07 -0.63 4.53
C ASP A 101 -9.45 -0.03 4.86
N PHE A 102 -10.46 -0.59 4.22
CA PHE A 102 -11.85 -0.26 4.57
C PHE A 102 -12.14 -0.63 6.03
N LYS A 103 -12.98 0.17 6.66
CA LYS A 103 -13.45 -0.06 8.04
C LYS A 103 -14.97 -0.07 8.10
N GLU A 104 -15.49 -0.83 9.04
CA GLU A 104 -16.89 -0.76 9.41
C GLU A 104 -17.10 0.41 10.38
N ILE A 105 -17.93 1.37 9.98
CA ILE A 105 -18.30 2.55 10.76
C ILE A 105 -19.83 2.69 10.68
N ASP A 106 -20.51 2.67 11.83
CA ASP A 106 -21.97 2.78 11.92
C ASP A 106 -22.73 1.75 11.04
N ASN A 107 -22.24 0.50 10.99
CA ASN A 107 -22.73 -0.59 10.13
C ASN A 107 -22.54 -0.33 8.61
N GLU A 108 -21.73 0.63 8.22
CA GLU A 108 -21.33 0.86 6.83
C GLU A 108 -19.85 0.52 6.61
N ILE A 109 -19.55 -0.12 5.48
CA ILE A 109 -18.17 -0.40 5.08
C ILE A 109 -17.67 0.77 4.26
N LEU A 110 -16.63 1.43 4.74
CA LEU A 110 -16.17 2.73 4.24
C LEU A 110 -14.65 2.77 4.06
N PRO A 111 -14.17 3.42 2.97
CA PRO A 111 -12.75 3.69 2.80
C PRO A 111 -12.28 4.69 3.85
N GLN A 112 -10.99 4.64 4.18
CA GLN A 112 -10.33 5.62 5.02
C GLN A 112 -9.61 6.61 4.12
N ILE A 113 -10.00 7.89 4.18
CA ILE A 113 -9.46 8.95 3.33
C ILE A 113 -8.49 9.80 4.12
N GLY A 114 -7.26 9.89 3.62
CA GLY A 114 -6.22 10.72 4.20
C GLY A 114 -5.97 12.01 3.43
N TYR A 115 -5.42 13.00 4.11
CA TYR A 115 -4.82 14.18 3.52
C TYR A 115 -3.69 14.72 4.40
N PHE A 116 -2.78 15.49 3.78
CA PHE A 116 -1.72 16.21 4.47
C PHE A 116 -1.95 17.74 4.34
N LYS A 117 -1.58 18.49 5.36
CA LYS A 117 -1.57 19.99 5.28
C LYS A 117 -0.35 20.56 4.56
N ARG A 118 0.69 19.75 4.38
CA ARG A 118 1.95 20.09 3.69
C ARG A 118 2.24 19.02 2.63
N PRO A 119 3.02 19.34 1.60
CA PRO A 119 3.41 18.31 0.63
C PRO A 119 4.03 17.09 1.32
N PHE A 120 3.58 15.90 0.94
CA PHE A 120 4.16 14.63 1.40
C PHE A 120 4.81 13.91 0.23
N TYR A 121 6.12 13.69 0.32
CA TYR A 121 6.91 13.05 -0.74
C TYR A 121 7.05 11.56 -0.45
N TYR A 122 6.86 10.72 -1.48
CA TYR A 122 6.96 9.28 -1.38
C TYR A 122 7.71 8.68 -2.58
N PRO A 123 8.41 7.54 -2.39
CA PRO A 123 9.05 6.84 -3.48
C PRO A 123 8.04 6.10 -4.35
N ALA A 124 8.28 6.11 -5.66
CA ALA A 124 7.44 5.47 -6.66
C ALA A 124 8.27 4.83 -7.77
N ILE A 125 7.75 3.75 -8.35
CA ILE A 125 8.23 3.17 -9.61
C ILE A 125 7.20 3.45 -10.68
N TYR A 126 7.66 3.98 -11.79
CA TYR A 126 6.88 4.15 -13.01
C TYR A 126 7.36 3.15 -14.05
N GLU A 127 6.44 2.47 -14.71
CA GLU A 127 6.70 1.62 -15.86
C GLU A 127 5.96 2.19 -17.07
N ASN A 128 6.68 2.41 -18.18
CA ASN A 128 6.12 3.05 -19.39
C ASN A 128 5.36 4.37 -19.10
N ASN A 129 5.87 5.18 -18.17
CA ASN A 129 5.28 6.44 -17.67
C ASN A 129 3.97 6.29 -16.89
N ARG A 130 3.57 5.08 -16.52
CA ARG A 130 2.44 4.84 -15.61
C ARG A 130 2.97 4.47 -14.23
N LEU A 131 2.31 4.93 -13.20
CA LEU A 131 2.61 4.52 -11.83
C LEU A 131 2.40 3.00 -11.72
N TRP A 132 3.48 2.28 -11.38
CA TRP A 132 3.44 0.84 -11.17
C TRP A 132 3.24 0.51 -9.70
N MET A 133 4.04 1.14 -8.83
CA MET A 133 3.92 1.01 -7.39
C MET A 133 4.49 2.23 -6.68
N SER A 134 4.07 2.43 -5.45
CA SER A 134 4.55 3.52 -4.60
C SER A 134 4.49 3.09 -3.14
N ILE A 135 5.36 3.64 -2.30
CA ILE A 135 5.23 3.45 -0.86
C ILE A 135 4.54 4.68 -0.29
N THR A 136 3.24 4.59 -0.18
CA THR A 136 2.36 5.66 0.33
C THR A 136 1.90 5.36 1.75
N PRO A 137 1.17 6.26 2.42
CA PRO A 137 0.48 5.93 3.67
C PRO A 137 -0.41 4.68 3.58
N ASN A 138 -1.06 4.44 2.44
CA ASN A 138 -1.86 3.23 2.24
C ASN A 138 -1.03 1.96 2.39
N GLU A 139 0.07 1.84 1.63
CA GLU A 139 0.99 0.70 1.71
C GLU A 139 1.51 0.48 3.13
N ILE A 140 1.92 1.58 3.79
CA ILE A 140 2.47 1.53 5.15
C ILE A 140 1.43 1.03 6.16
N ASN A 141 0.20 1.55 6.08
CA ASN A 141 -0.85 1.24 7.05
C ASN A 141 -1.44 -0.15 6.83
N THR A 142 -1.70 -0.54 5.57
CA THR A 142 -2.27 -1.86 5.24
C THR A 142 -1.33 -3.02 5.53
N MET A 143 -0.01 -2.80 5.43
CA MET A 143 1.01 -3.83 5.73
C MET A 143 1.40 -3.89 7.21
N LYS A 144 1.04 -2.89 8.01
CA LYS A 144 1.55 -2.72 9.39
C LYS A 144 1.30 -3.93 10.29
N ASN A 145 0.09 -4.48 10.26
CA ASN A 145 -0.27 -5.63 11.09
C ASN A 145 0.49 -6.87 10.66
N ASP A 146 0.58 -7.14 9.35
CA ASP A 146 1.29 -8.30 8.83
C ASP A 146 2.81 -8.20 9.06
N ILE A 147 3.38 -6.99 9.02
CA ILE A 147 4.77 -6.75 9.44
C ILE A 147 4.95 -7.14 10.92
N ASN A 148 4.05 -6.70 11.80
CA ASN A 148 4.15 -7.00 13.23
C ASN A 148 3.98 -8.50 13.51
N ASP A 149 3.06 -9.16 12.83
CA ASP A 149 2.69 -10.57 13.06
C ASP A 149 3.66 -11.56 12.42
N SER A 150 4.49 -11.13 11.46
CA SER A 150 5.44 -12.01 10.76
C SER A 150 6.55 -12.55 11.68
N PHE A 151 6.95 -13.81 11.51
CA PHE A 151 8.01 -14.46 12.28
C PHE A 151 8.61 -15.66 11.54
N GLY A 152 9.73 -16.16 12.05
CA GLY A 152 10.36 -17.39 11.56
C GLY A 152 10.91 -17.27 10.14
N ASN A 153 10.67 -18.29 9.32
CA ASN A 153 11.01 -18.30 7.91
C ASN A 153 9.84 -17.73 7.10
N VAL A 154 10.05 -16.62 6.43
CA VAL A 154 8.99 -15.88 5.73
C VAL A 154 9.14 -16.04 4.22
N LEU A 155 8.05 -16.37 3.54
CA LEU A 155 7.91 -16.29 2.08
C LEU A 155 7.12 -15.01 1.74
N VAL A 156 7.69 -14.19 0.87
CA VAL A 156 7.02 -13.01 0.31
C VAL A 156 6.83 -13.23 -1.18
N ILE A 157 5.62 -13.16 -1.64
CA ILE A 157 5.25 -13.29 -3.05
C ILE A 157 4.90 -11.91 -3.59
N GLY A 158 5.78 -11.37 -4.46
CA GLY A 158 5.82 -10.00 -4.92
C GLY A 158 7.04 -9.26 -4.35
N VAL A 159 7.92 -8.77 -5.23
CA VAL A 159 9.15 -8.05 -4.84
C VAL A 159 8.84 -6.62 -4.47
N GLY A 160 8.00 -5.96 -5.25
CA GLY A 160 7.73 -4.55 -5.07
C GLY A 160 8.99 -3.70 -4.96
N MET A 161 8.95 -2.73 -4.06
CA MET A 161 10.12 -1.95 -3.64
C MET A 161 10.79 -2.55 -2.38
N LEU A 162 10.58 -3.82 -2.09
CA LEU A 162 11.09 -4.51 -0.90
C LEU A 162 10.69 -3.82 0.43
N TYR A 163 9.58 -3.10 0.47
CA TYR A 163 9.14 -2.43 1.71
C TYR A 163 8.83 -3.45 2.81
N PHE A 164 7.93 -4.40 2.54
CA PHE A 164 7.58 -5.46 3.50
C PHE A 164 8.80 -6.30 3.89
N PRO A 165 9.61 -6.84 2.94
CA PRO A 165 10.86 -7.55 3.27
C PRO A 165 11.84 -6.75 4.10
N TYR A 166 11.99 -5.44 3.82
CA TYR A 166 12.85 -4.57 4.62
C TYR A 166 12.38 -4.46 6.06
N MET A 167 11.10 -4.14 6.25
CA MET A 167 10.54 -3.93 7.59
C MET A 167 10.63 -5.18 8.45
N ILE A 168 10.31 -6.34 7.89
CA ILE A 168 10.40 -7.60 8.63
C ILE A 168 11.84 -8.08 8.85
N SER A 169 12.80 -7.67 8.01
CA SER A 169 14.22 -8.00 8.21
C SER A 169 14.80 -7.39 9.48
N LEU A 170 14.20 -6.30 9.98
CA LEU A 170 14.59 -5.62 11.21
C LEU A 170 14.16 -6.36 12.48
N LYS A 171 13.26 -7.35 12.35
CA LYS A 171 12.75 -8.12 13.47
C LYS A 171 13.73 -9.25 13.86
N GLU A 172 13.91 -9.46 15.15
CA GLU A 172 14.78 -10.53 15.67
C GLU A 172 14.18 -11.92 15.49
N ASP A 173 12.86 -12.03 15.56
CA ASP A 173 12.10 -13.27 15.42
C ASP A 173 11.93 -13.72 13.96
N VAL A 174 12.27 -12.89 12.96
CA VAL A 174 12.35 -13.26 11.54
C VAL A 174 13.76 -13.78 11.23
N LYS A 175 13.84 -15.07 10.84
CA LYS A 175 15.09 -15.79 10.60
C LYS A 175 15.58 -15.68 9.16
N SER A 176 14.67 -15.91 8.21
CA SER A 176 14.97 -15.84 6.78
C SER A 176 13.77 -15.32 6.00
N ILE A 177 14.04 -14.67 4.86
CA ILE A 177 13.04 -14.09 3.98
C ILE A 177 13.34 -14.54 2.56
N THR A 178 12.45 -15.33 1.98
CA THR A 178 12.49 -15.68 0.56
C THR A 178 11.46 -14.79 -0.17
N VAL A 179 11.93 -14.03 -1.15
CA VAL A 179 11.07 -13.15 -1.98
C VAL A 179 11.01 -13.74 -3.38
N ILE A 180 9.83 -13.89 -3.94
CA ILE A 180 9.65 -14.36 -5.32
C ILE A 180 8.88 -13.35 -6.15
N ASP A 181 9.24 -13.25 -7.41
CA ASP A 181 8.56 -12.45 -8.43
C ASP A 181 8.85 -13.03 -9.80
N ASN A 182 7.97 -12.83 -10.77
CA ASN A 182 8.19 -13.25 -12.14
C ASN A 182 8.76 -12.13 -13.04
N ASN A 183 8.82 -10.89 -12.56
CA ASN A 183 9.35 -9.75 -13.29
C ASN A 183 10.85 -9.58 -13.04
N GLN A 184 11.68 -10.01 -14.00
CA GLN A 184 13.13 -9.93 -13.89
C GLN A 184 13.66 -8.50 -13.77
N ASP A 185 13.03 -7.51 -14.40
CA ASP A 185 13.48 -6.11 -14.34
C ASP A 185 13.28 -5.55 -12.93
N ILE A 186 12.15 -5.83 -12.30
CA ILE A 186 11.89 -5.41 -10.90
C ILE A 186 12.85 -6.14 -9.93
N ILE A 187 13.12 -7.42 -10.15
CA ILE A 187 14.11 -8.17 -9.37
C ILE A 187 15.49 -7.54 -9.49
N ASN A 188 15.91 -7.18 -10.70
CA ASN A 188 17.22 -6.55 -10.93
C ASN A 188 17.30 -5.19 -10.22
N LEU A 189 16.25 -4.36 -10.33
CA LEU A 189 16.16 -3.08 -9.61
C LEU A 189 16.27 -3.29 -8.09
N ALA A 190 15.55 -4.26 -7.56
CA ALA A 190 15.58 -4.59 -6.14
C ALA A 190 16.96 -5.06 -5.68
N LYS A 191 17.62 -5.95 -6.43
CA LYS A 191 18.95 -6.47 -6.11
C LYS A 191 20.06 -5.45 -6.26
N ASP A 192 20.00 -4.59 -7.28
CA ASP A 192 21.09 -3.68 -7.60
C ASP A 192 21.03 -2.37 -6.80
N ILE A 193 19.81 -1.93 -6.44
CA ILE A 193 19.60 -0.59 -5.85
C ILE A 193 19.11 -0.66 -4.41
N ILE A 194 18.13 -1.51 -4.12
CA ILE A 194 17.45 -1.49 -2.82
C ILE A 194 18.14 -2.41 -1.81
N LEU A 195 18.27 -3.68 -2.13
CA LEU A 195 18.82 -4.70 -1.24
C LEU A 195 20.22 -4.40 -0.71
N PRO A 196 21.17 -3.78 -1.49
CA PRO A 196 22.49 -3.42 -0.96
C PRO A 196 22.46 -2.46 0.22
N GLN A 197 21.37 -1.72 0.41
CA GLN A 197 21.17 -0.75 1.51
C GLN A 197 20.63 -1.39 2.79
N PHE A 198 20.25 -2.68 2.76
CA PHE A 198 19.74 -3.38 3.94
C PHE A 198 20.87 -3.80 4.87
N ASN A 199 20.74 -3.50 6.16
CA ASN A 199 21.68 -3.95 7.19
C ASN A 199 21.63 -5.49 7.37
N ASN A 200 20.47 -6.11 7.19
CA ASN A 200 20.21 -7.55 7.38
C ASN A 200 19.94 -8.26 6.04
N LYS A 201 20.64 -7.85 4.99
CA LYS A 201 20.46 -8.40 3.62
C LYS A 201 20.76 -9.89 3.53
N GLU A 202 21.57 -10.43 4.43
CA GLU A 202 21.90 -11.85 4.53
C GLU A 202 20.70 -12.73 4.85
N LYS A 203 19.64 -12.16 5.47
CA LYS A 203 18.38 -12.84 5.69
C LYS A 203 17.56 -13.03 4.40
N ILE A 204 17.87 -12.30 3.31
CA ILE A 204 16.99 -12.13 2.16
C ILE A 204 17.52 -12.85 0.93
N LYS A 205 16.70 -13.74 0.37
CA LYS A 205 16.92 -14.41 -0.91
C LYS A 205 15.82 -14.00 -1.89
N ILE A 206 16.20 -13.50 -3.08
CA ILE A 206 15.26 -13.14 -4.14
C ILE A 206 15.37 -14.13 -5.29
N ILE A 207 14.25 -14.70 -5.71
CA ILE A 207 14.15 -15.73 -6.73
C ILE A 207 13.21 -15.25 -7.84
N ASN A 208 13.62 -15.41 -9.10
CA ASN A 208 12.71 -15.23 -10.24
C ASN A 208 11.90 -16.53 -10.42
N CYS A 209 10.62 -16.47 -10.11
CA CYS A 209 9.70 -17.58 -10.28
C CYS A 209 8.24 -17.08 -10.31
N ASP A 210 7.41 -17.76 -11.07
CA ASP A 210 5.96 -17.57 -11.00
C ASP A 210 5.40 -18.06 -9.66
N ALA A 211 4.48 -17.30 -9.07
CA ALA A 211 3.90 -17.56 -7.75
C ALA A 211 3.25 -18.94 -7.64
N PHE A 212 2.46 -19.33 -8.63
CA PHE A 212 1.76 -20.63 -8.62
C PHE A 212 2.73 -21.78 -8.82
N SER A 213 3.67 -21.63 -9.76
CA SER A 213 4.72 -22.63 -10.00
C SER A 213 5.59 -22.86 -8.77
N PHE A 214 5.91 -21.79 -8.03
CA PHE A 214 6.66 -21.88 -6.78
C PHE A 214 5.86 -22.61 -5.70
N LEU A 215 4.60 -22.21 -5.48
CA LEU A 215 3.74 -22.83 -4.47
C LEU A 215 3.35 -24.27 -4.81
N ASP A 216 3.22 -24.63 -6.10
CA ASP A 216 2.95 -26.01 -6.51
C ASP A 216 4.10 -26.96 -6.16
N ASN A 217 5.35 -26.48 -6.26
CA ASN A 217 6.58 -27.24 -6.04
C ASN A 217 7.28 -26.88 -4.71
N LEU A 218 6.60 -26.25 -3.78
CA LEU A 218 7.18 -25.83 -2.50
C LEU A 218 7.56 -27.06 -1.65
N ASN A 219 8.86 -27.24 -1.42
CA ASN A 219 9.43 -28.33 -0.63
C ASN A 219 9.99 -27.89 0.73
N GLU A 220 10.08 -26.57 0.95
CA GLU A 220 10.55 -25.96 2.18
C GLU A 220 9.36 -25.51 3.04
N HIS A 221 9.55 -25.45 4.36
CA HIS A 221 8.54 -24.91 5.25
C HIS A 221 8.78 -23.43 5.49
N TYR A 222 7.71 -22.64 5.34
CA TYR A 222 7.65 -21.24 5.75
C TYR A 222 6.63 -21.08 6.89
N ASP A 223 7.02 -20.37 7.93
CA ASP A 223 6.13 -20.09 9.06
C ASP A 223 5.06 -19.06 8.69
N TYR A 224 5.43 -18.10 7.83
CA TYR A 224 4.59 -16.99 7.38
C TYR A 224 4.72 -16.79 5.87
N ILE A 225 3.61 -16.67 5.17
CA ILE A 225 3.54 -16.46 3.72
C ILE A 225 2.73 -15.21 3.46
N TYR A 226 3.37 -14.16 2.95
CA TYR A 226 2.76 -12.89 2.60
C TYR A 226 2.67 -12.75 1.08
N ILE A 227 1.46 -12.42 0.57
CA ILE A 227 1.18 -12.38 -0.88
C ILE A 227 0.70 -11.00 -1.27
N ASP A 228 1.44 -10.37 -2.19
CA ASP A 228 1.22 -9.02 -2.70
C ASP A 228 1.61 -8.97 -4.19
N ILE A 229 0.71 -9.45 -5.06
CA ILE A 229 0.91 -9.54 -6.51
C ILE A 229 -0.23 -8.94 -7.33
N TRP A 230 -0.95 -7.99 -6.77
CA TRP A 230 -2.05 -7.26 -7.40
C TRP A 230 -1.96 -5.77 -7.11
N HIS A 231 -2.70 -4.97 -7.89
CA HIS A 231 -2.72 -3.52 -7.75
C HIS A 231 -3.86 -3.02 -6.85
N ASP A 232 -5.01 -3.69 -6.93
CA ASP A 232 -6.21 -3.32 -6.18
C ASP A 232 -7.15 -4.53 -5.99
N VAL A 233 -8.35 -4.28 -5.44
CA VAL A 233 -9.35 -5.32 -5.20
C VAL A 233 -9.80 -6.01 -6.48
N SER A 234 -9.82 -5.31 -7.61
CA SER A 234 -10.41 -5.84 -8.86
C SER A 234 -9.59 -6.98 -9.47
N ASP A 235 -8.26 -6.86 -9.43
CA ASP A 235 -7.34 -7.91 -9.88
C ASP A 235 -6.90 -8.84 -8.73
N GLY A 236 -6.92 -8.36 -7.49
CA GLY A 236 -6.58 -9.15 -6.32
C GLY A 236 -7.60 -10.23 -5.99
N LEU A 237 -8.88 -9.94 -6.08
CA LEU A 237 -9.94 -10.88 -5.70
C LEU A 237 -9.93 -12.20 -6.51
N PRO A 238 -9.80 -12.18 -7.85
CA PRO A 238 -9.64 -13.41 -8.63
C PRO A 238 -8.37 -14.20 -8.30
N LEU A 239 -7.26 -13.52 -8.02
CA LEU A 239 -5.99 -14.15 -7.65
C LEU A 239 -6.07 -14.77 -6.25
N TYR A 240 -6.62 -14.05 -5.28
CA TYR A 240 -6.86 -14.55 -3.93
C TYR A 240 -7.66 -15.86 -3.95
N LYS A 241 -8.78 -15.91 -4.70
CA LYS A 241 -9.61 -17.12 -4.82
C LYS A 241 -8.81 -18.33 -5.36
N LYS A 242 -7.88 -18.09 -6.28
CA LYS A 242 -6.99 -19.16 -6.82
C LYS A 242 -5.90 -19.55 -5.82
N LEU A 243 -5.41 -18.62 -5.02
CA LEU A 243 -4.34 -18.85 -4.06
C LEU A 243 -4.82 -19.55 -2.78
N LYS A 244 -6.07 -19.38 -2.41
CA LYS A 244 -6.64 -19.92 -1.17
C LYS A 244 -6.49 -21.45 -1.04
N LYS A 245 -6.45 -22.20 -2.14
CA LYS A 245 -6.19 -23.66 -2.14
C LYS A 245 -4.87 -24.04 -1.46
N TYR A 246 -3.89 -23.13 -1.45
CA TYR A 246 -2.58 -23.39 -0.84
C TYR A 246 -2.60 -23.33 0.69
N GLU A 247 -3.57 -22.60 1.29
CA GLU A 247 -3.77 -22.63 2.74
C GLU A 247 -4.11 -24.05 3.21
N GLU A 248 -4.93 -24.79 2.44
CA GLU A 248 -5.28 -26.17 2.73
C GLU A 248 -4.08 -27.13 2.52
N LYS A 249 -3.22 -26.84 1.53
CA LYS A 249 -2.01 -27.63 1.23
C LYS A 249 -0.92 -27.41 2.29
N TYR A 250 -0.79 -26.18 2.80
CA TYR A 250 0.30 -25.79 3.72
C TYR A 250 -0.25 -25.32 5.09
N GLN A 251 -1.02 -26.16 5.75
CA GLN A 251 -1.76 -25.87 7.01
C GLN A 251 -0.88 -25.43 8.19
N LYS A 252 0.43 -25.65 8.14
CA LYS A 252 1.37 -25.20 9.17
C LYS A 252 1.88 -23.79 8.95
N SER A 253 1.56 -23.18 7.81
CA SER A 253 1.97 -21.84 7.44
C SER A 253 0.83 -20.85 7.65
N ILE A 254 1.14 -19.66 8.11
CA ILE A 254 0.17 -18.56 8.20
C ILE A 254 0.19 -17.81 6.86
N PHE A 255 -0.93 -17.82 6.16
CA PHE A 255 -1.10 -17.04 4.93
C PHE A 255 -1.67 -15.67 5.23
N ARG A 256 -1.12 -14.64 4.60
CA ARG A 256 -1.60 -13.27 4.61
C ARG A 256 -1.57 -12.70 3.21
N TYR A 257 -2.50 -11.77 2.96
CA TYR A 257 -2.73 -11.20 1.64
C TYR A 257 -2.86 -9.69 1.78
N TRP A 258 -2.10 -8.96 0.99
CA TRP A 258 -2.20 -7.50 0.98
C TRP A 258 -3.64 -7.04 0.75
N ILE A 259 -4.09 -6.01 1.45
CA ILE A 259 -5.46 -5.45 1.45
C ILE A 259 -6.59 -6.48 1.66
N TYR A 260 -6.30 -7.63 2.30
CA TYR A 260 -7.35 -8.62 2.59
C TYR A 260 -8.52 -8.02 3.38
N ASN A 261 -8.25 -7.10 4.30
CA ASN A 261 -9.28 -6.46 5.10
C ASN A 261 -10.25 -5.62 4.26
N THR A 262 -9.82 -5.11 3.10
CA THR A 262 -10.68 -4.48 2.10
C THR A 262 -11.33 -5.53 1.20
N MET A 263 -10.56 -6.51 0.68
CA MET A 263 -11.07 -7.54 -0.23
C MET A 263 -12.18 -8.41 0.38
N LYS A 264 -12.12 -8.71 1.69
CA LYS A 264 -13.11 -9.57 2.37
C LYS A 264 -14.55 -9.08 2.25
N TYR A 265 -14.76 -7.79 2.03
CA TYR A 265 -16.10 -7.21 1.85
C TYR A 265 -16.68 -7.43 0.45
N TYR A 266 -15.90 -7.98 -0.47
CA TYR A 266 -16.30 -8.34 -1.84
C TYR A 266 -16.33 -9.87 -2.05
N LEU A 267 -16.02 -10.67 -1.03
CA LEU A 267 -16.11 -12.14 -1.05
C LEU A 267 -17.53 -12.60 -0.81
#